data_d671036dc393e7b27ac6edfa0249abe9
#
_entry.id   d671036dc393e7b27ac6edfa0249abe9
#
_cell.length_a   1.000
_cell.length_b   1.000
_cell.length_c   1.000
_cell.angle_alpha   90.00
_cell.angle_beta   90.00
_cell.angle_gamma   90.00
#
_symmetry.space_group_name_H-M   'P 1'
#
loop_
_entity.id
_entity.type
_entity.pdbx_description
1 polymer ?
#
loop_
_entity_poly.entity_id
_entity_poly.type
_entity_poly.pdbx_seq_one_letter_code
_entity_poly.pdbx_strand_id
1 'polypeptide(L)'
;MPNYKEKIAEFENNFSTVIDKSVRDLSMAFDNLYLDKNAKEIPPTIKLAEALLSGEHNISTKMQIHYDIANAYHDLRMIEGVYSERYLEKELYHLRCALDMYETNYYDADSNSAEVKVAQYIAMRSYTNLGNAYRALDRYIVAIDCFQDALLISDDFAMASLNLSFLLFRYAPLQIKRYEQSYYHHACYYYYKQTERCKINLE
;
A
#
# COMPACT_ATOMS: atom_id res chain seq x y z
N MET A 1 -9.78 -13.06 21.12
CA MET A 1 -9.28 -12.26 19.98
C MET A 1 -10.44 -11.42 19.47
N PRO A 2 -10.28 -10.13 19.16
CA PRO A 2 -11.35 -9.37 18.53
C PRO A 2 -11.73 -10.04 17.22
N ASN A 3 -13.04 -10.13 16.98
CA ASN A 3 -13.59 -10.73 15.76
C ASN A 3 -13.13 -9.90 14.55
N TYR A 4 -12.66 -10.57 13.50
CA TYR A 4 -12.20 -9.91 12.26
C TYR A 4 -13.25 -8.94 11.69
N LYS A 5 -14.54 -9.28 11.79
CA LYS A 5 -15.65 -8.41 11.38
C LYS A 5 -15.72 -7.12 12.20
N GLU A 6 -15.41 -7.18 13.49
CA GLU A 6 -15.40 -5.98 14.36
C GLU A 6 -14.23 -5.06 13.99
N LYS A 7 -13.06 -5.61 13.68
CA LYS A 7 -11.90 -4.82 13.23
C LYS A 7 -12.17 -4.12 11.89
N ILE A 8 -12.83 -4.81 10.95
CA ILE A 8 -13.23 -4.21 9.67
C ILE A 8 -14.22 -3.06 9.91
N ALA A 9 -15.28 -3.30 10.68
CA ALA A 9 -16.29 -2.29 10.96
C ALA A 9 -15.70 -1.06 11.69
N GLU A 10 -14.79 -1.28 12.64
CA GLU A 10 -14.05 -0.19 13.31
C GLU A 10 -13.24 0.62 12.29
N PHE A 11 -12.51 -0.07 11.40
CA PHE A 11 -11.71 0.60 10.38
C PHE A 11 -12.59 1.40 9.41
N GLU A 12 -13.67 0.80 8.88
CA GLU A 12 -14.60 1.48 7.96
C GLU A 12 -15.21 2.72 8.60
N ASN A 13 -15.56 2.64 9.88
CA ASN A 13 -16.07 3.78 10.63
C ASN A 13 -15.00 4.87 10.78
N ASN A 14 -13.80 4.52 11.20
CA ASN A 14 -12.68 5.47 11.31
C ASN A 14 -12.37 6.12 9.97
N PHE A 15 -12.27 5.32 8.90
CA PHE A 15 -12.00 5.81 7.55
C PHE A 15 -13.08 6.78 7.08
N SER A 16 -14.36 6.44 7.32
CA SER A 16 -15.48 7.28 6.91
C SER A 16 -15.58 8.60 7.68
N THR A 17 -15.05 8.67 8.89
CA THR A 17 -15.03 9.90 9.71
C THR A 17 -13.82 10.77 9.44
N VAL A 18 -12.69 10.20 9.07
CA VAL A 18 -11.41 10.90 8.85
C VAL A 18 -11.26 11.38 7.41
N ILE A 19 -11.60 10.55 6.44
CA ILE A 19 -11.44 10.85 5.01
C ILE A 19 -12.68 11.56 4.47
N ASP A 20 -12.47 12.68 3.81
CA ASP A 20 -13.55 13.48 3.21
C ASP A 20 -14.40 12.66 2.24
N LYS A 21 -15.71 12.91 2.23
CA LYS A 21 -16.63 12.17 1.38
C LYS A 21 -16.26 12.27 -0.12
N SER A 22 -15.89 13.46 -0.60
CA SER A 22 -15.48 13.66 -1.98
C SER A 22 -14.29 12.80 -2.39
N VAL A 23 -13.35 12.56 -1.47
CA VAL A 23 -12.19 11.70 -1.71
C VAL A 23 -12.59 10.23 -1.67
N ARG A 24 -13.48 9.81 -0.78
CA ARG A 24 -14.01 8.44 -0.77
C ARG A 24 -14.77 8.11 -2.06
N ASP A 25 -15.58 9.05 -2.54
CA ASP A 25 -16.31 8.90 -3.81
C ASP A 25 -15.32 8.81 -4.99
N LEU A 26 -14.20 9.55 -4.94
CA LEU A 26 -13.11 9.48 -5.91
C LEU A 26 -12.39 8.12 -5.87
N SER A 27 -12.06 7.60 -4.68
CA SER A 27 -11.44 6.27 -4.52
C SER A 27 -12.31 5.19 -5.15
N MET A 28 -13.63 5.21 -4.90
CA MET A 28 -14.58 4.28 -5.53
C MET A 28 -14.64 4.45 -7.05
N ALA A 29 -14.51 5.68 -7.56
CA ALA A 29 -14.48 5.91 -9.00
C ALA A 29 -13.24 5.26 -9.64
N PHE A 30 -12.06 5.38 -9.04
CA PHE A 30 -10.85 4.71 -9.53
C PHE A 30 -10.98 3.18 -9.51
N ASP A 31 -11.49 2.60 -8.41
CA ASP A 31 -11.71 1.16 -8.31
C ASP A 31 -12.63 0.64 -9.43
N ASN A 32 -13.72 1.35 -9.71
CA ASN A 32 -14.64 1.01 -10.81
C ASN A 32 -13.96 1.11 -12.19
N LEU A 33 -13.18 2.16 -12.43
CA LEU A 33 -12.45 2.32 -13.70
C LEU A 33 -11.44 1.18 -13.94
N TYR A 34 -10.77 0.73 -12.89
CA TYR A 34 -9.89 -0.42 -12.96
C TYR A 34 -10.64 -1.72 -13.26
N LEU A 35 -11.75 -1.99 -12.55
CA LEU A 35 -12.57 -3.18 -12.76
C LEU A 35 -13.14 -3.24 -14.17
N ASP A 36 -13.59 -2.09 -14.71
CA ASP A 36 -14.12 -1.96 -16.05
C ASP A 36 -13.03 -1.91 -17.14
N LYS A 37 -11.74 -1.89 -16.74
CA LYS A 37 -10.58 -1.71 -17.62
C LYS A 37 -10.70 -0.46 -18.50
N ASN A 38 -11.28 0.61 -17.96
CA ASN A 38 -11.52 1.86 -18.69
C ASN A 38 -10.35 2.84 -18.58
N ALA A 39 -9.24 2.48 -19.22
CA ALA A 39 -8.00 3.29 -19.19
C ALA A 39 -8.19 4.75 -19.68
N LYS A 40 -9.20 5.00 -20.54
CA LYS A 40 -9.42 6.34 -21.12
C LYS A 40 -9.91 7.36 -20.09
N GLU A 41 -10.69 6.90 -19.10
CA GLU A 41 -11.26 7.77 -18.07
C GLU A 41 -10.34 7.93 -16.85
N ILE A 42 -9.28 7.15 -16.72
CA ILE A 42 -8.32 7.28 -15.62
C ILE A 42 -7.58 8.63 -15.65
N PRO A 43 -6.99 9.10 -16.78
CA PRO A 43 -6.29 10.39 -16.81
C PRO A 43 -7.16 11.60 -16.46
N PRO A 44 -8.40 11.77 -16.93
CA PRO A 44 -9.25 12.86 -16.47
C PRO A 44 -9.60 12.74 -14.98
N THR A 45 -9.77 11.52 -14.45
CA THR A 45 -10.03 11.30 -13.02
C THR A 45 -8.80 11.64 -12.17
N ILE A 46 -7.57 11.35 -12.64
CA ILE A 46 -6.33 11.81 -11.99
C ILE A 46 -6.28 13.33 -11.90
N LYS A 47 -6.65 14.06 -12.98
CA LYS A 47 -6.68 15.53 -12.94
C LYS A 47 -7.67 16.07 -11.91
N LEU A 48 -8.81 15.40 -11.74
CA LEU A 48 -9.76 15.73 -10.67
C LEU A 48 -9.16 15.53 -9.29
N ALA A 49 -8.46 14.40 -9.08
CA ALA A 49 -7.74 14.11 -7.84
C ALA A 49 -6.65 15.14 -7.55
N GLU A 50 -5.85 15.52 -8.56
CA GLU A 50 -4.82 16.57 -8.43
C GLU A 50 -5.45 17.93 -8.08
N ALA A 51 -6.62 18.25 -8.61
CA ALA A 51 -7.34 19.47 -8.25
C ALA A 51 -7.83 19.45 -6.79
N LEU A 52 -8.26 18.29 -6.28
CA LEU A 52 -8.64 18.15 -4.86
C LEU A 52 -7.45 18.35 -3.91
N LEU A 53 -6.22 17.99 -4.30
CA LEU A 53 -5.03 18.24 -3.46
C LEU A 53 -4.81 19.72 -3.11
N SER A 54 -5.28 20.64 -3.94
CA SER A 54 -5.20 22.07 -3.68
C SER A 54 -6.24 22.58 -2.66
N GLY A 55 -7.20 21.75 -2.28
CA GLY A 55 -8.24 22.06 -1.32
C GLY A 55 -7.77 22.04 0.14
N GLU A 56 -8.61 22.56 1.02
CA GLU A 56 -8.40 22.47 2.48
C GLU A 56 -8.85 21.08 2.98
N HIS A 57 -7.91 20.15 3.08
CA HIS A 57 -8.12 18.81 3.60
C HIS A 57 -7.18 18.53 4.77
N ASN A 58 -7.61 17.64 5.68
CA ASN A 58 -6.70 17.10 6.69
C ASN A 58 -5.59 16.27 6.03
N ILE A 59 -4.51 16.00 6.78
CA ILE A 59 -3.33 15.32 6.25
C ILE A 59 -3.65 13.91 5.76
N SER A 60 -4.44 13.14 6.53
CA SER A 60 -4.84 11.78 6.15
C SER A 60 -5.65 11.76 4.84
N THR A 61 -6.50 12.75 4.62
CA THR A 61 -7.23 12.90 3.34
C THR A 61 -6.27 13.18 2.19
N LYS A 62 -5.27 14.06 2.36
CA LYS A 62 -4.24 14.32 1.34
C LYS A 62 -3.39 13.07 1.06
N MET A 63 -3.02 12.32 2.09
CA MET A 63 -2.35 11.02 1.95
C MET A 63 -3.18 10.05 1.10
N GLN A 64 -4.50 9.96 1.36
CA GLN A 64 -5.38 9.10 0.58
C GLN A 64 -5.44 9.52 -0.89
N ILE A 65 -5.55 10.82 -1.19
CA ILE A 65 -5.54 11.31 -2.57
C ILE A 65 -4.25 10.92 -3.28
N HIS A 66 -3.10 11.11 -2.65
CA HIS A 66 -1.82 10.70 -3.22
C HIS A 66 -1.75 9.19 -3.46
N TYR A 67 -2.22 8.39 -2.51
CA TYR A 67 -2.30 6.94 -2.64
C TYR A 67 -3.19 6.53 -3.84
N ASP A 68 -4.36 7.14 -3.99
CA ASP A 68 -5.28 6.84 -5.09
C ASP A 68 -4.72 7.22 -6.45
N ILE A 69 -4.05 8.39 -6.56
CA ILE A 69 -3.37 8.79 -7.80
C ILE A 69 -2.26 7.80 -8.15
N ALA A 70 -1.49 7.33 -7.17
CA ALA A 70 -0.46 6.33 -7.39
C ALA A 70 -1.03 5.02 -7.93
N ASN A 71 -2.12 4.53 -7.33
CA ASN A 71 -2.82 3.34 -7.81
C ASN A 71 -3.37 3.54 -9.22
N ALA A 72 -3.92 4.72 -9.54
CA ALA A 72 -4.41 5.02 -10.87
C ALA A 72 -3.30 4.96 -11.95
N TYR A 73 -2.09 5.43 -11.63
CA TYR A 73 -0.93 5.26 -12.51
C TYR A 73 -0.46 3.80 -12.62
N HIS A 74 -0.52 3.06 -11.52
CA HIS A 74 -0.30 1.60 -11.54
C HIS A 74 -1.28 0.90 -12.47
N ASP A 75 -2.58 1.21 -12.35
CA ASP A 75 -3.66 0.60 -13.11
C ASP A 75 -3.53 0.90 -14.60
N LEU A 76 -3.21 2.15 -14.97
CA LEU A 76 -2.91 2.52 -16.36
C LEU A 76 -1.80 1.63 -16.94
N ARG A 77 -0.72 1.45 -16.16
CA ARG A 77 0.42 0.62 -16.57
C ARG A 77 0.01 -0.85 -16.75
N MET A 78 -0.88 -1.35 -15.90
CA MET A 78 -1.34 -2.75 -15.96
C MET A 78 -2.36 -2.97 -17.08
N ILE A 79 -3.28 -2.03 -17.32
CA ILE A 79 -4.31 -2.15 -18.35
C ILE A 79 -3.71 -2.00 -19.76
N GLU A 80 -2.85 -1.01 -19.95
CA GLU A 80 -2.25 -0.75 -21.25
C GLU A 80 -1.16 -1.76 -21.62
N GLY A 81 -0.71 -2.58 -20.67
CA GLY A 81 0.36 -3.56 -20.89
C GLY A 81 1.70 -2.93 -21.25
N VAL A 82 1.81 -1.61 -21.09
CA VAL A 82 2.99 -0.83 -21.45
C VAL A 82 3.83 -0.65 -20.19
N TYR A 83 5.09 -1.06 -20.26
CA TYR A 83 6.12 -0.68 -19.29
C TYR A 83 6.43 0.82 -19.49
N SER A 84 5.50 1.69 -19.12
CA SER A 84 5.72 3.12 -19.22
C SER A 84 6.50 3.58 -18.00
N GLU A 85 7.80 3.86 -18.18
CA GLU A 85 8.64 4.47 -17.14
C GLU A 85 8.00 5.73 -16.58
N ARG A 86 7.32 6.51 -17.44
CA ARG A 86 6.63 7.74 -17.04
C ARG A 86 5.51 7.48 -16.03
N TYR A 87 4.72 6.42 -16.19
CA TYR A 87 3.66 6.08 -15.22
C TYR A 87 4.27 5.55 -13.92
N LEU A 88 5.33 4.76 -14.01
CA LEU A 88 6.05 4.26 -12.86
C LEU A 88 6.71 5.40 -12.04
N GLU A 89 7.29 6.39 -12.68
CA GLU A 89 7.82 7.58 -12.01
C GLU A 89 6.72 8.34 -11.25
N LYS A 90 5.54 8.48 -11.85
CA LYS A 90 4.39 9.12 -11.22
C LYS A 90 3.85 8.30 -10.05
N GLU A 91 3.71 6.99 -10.22
CA GLU A 91 3.35 6.06 -9.15
C GLU A 91 4.30 6.23 -7.95
N LEU A 92 5.62 6.14 -8.18
CA LEU A 92 6.65 6.32 -7.15
C LEU A 92 6.58 7.70 -6.48
N TYR A 93 6.39 8.76 -7.25
CA TYR A 93 6.29 10.11 -6.72
C TYR A 93 5.14 10.26 -5.73
N HIS A 94 3.94 9.83 -6.12
CA HIS A 94 2.76 9.98 -5.28
C HIS A 94 2.78 9.06 -4.04
N LEU A 95 3.32 7.83 -4.15
CA LEU A 95 3.53 6.97 -2.98
C LEU A 95 4.48 7.63 -1.96
N ARG A 96 5.58 8.24 -2.43
CA ARG A 96 6.50 8.96 -1.55
C ARG A 96 5.86 10.17 -0.91
N CYS A 97 5.06 10.97 -1.64
CA CYS A 97 4.35 12.09 -1.05
C CYS A 97 3.42 11.66 0.10
N ALA A 98 2.70 10.54 -0.06
CA ALA A 98 1.86 10.00 1.00
C ALA A 98 2.69 9.56 2.22
N LEU A 99 3.84 8.92 1.99
CA LEU A 99 4.75 8.46 3.05
C LEU A 99 5.45 9.60 3.77
N ASP A 100 5.94 10.63 3.05
CA ASP A 100 6.55 11.82 3.64
C ASP A 100 5.56 12.54 4.59
N MET A 101 4.27 12.59 4.21
CA MET A 101 3.22 13.14 5.07
C MET A 101 3.01 12.27 6.33
N TYR A 102 3.02 10.94 6.20
CA TYR A 102 2.91 10.02 7.33
C TYR A 102 4.11 10.18 8.28
N GLU A 103 5.32 10.12 7.76
CA GLU A 103 6.55 10.20 8.56
C GLU A 103 6.66 11.53 9.30
N THR A 104 6.24 12.63 8.66
CA THR A 104 6.31 13.97 9.25
C THR A 104 5.29 14.17 10.37
N ASN A 105 4.09 13.58 10.26
CA ASN A 105 2.96 13.96 11.11
C ASN A 105 2.47 12.86 12.04
N TYR A 106 2.72 11.59 11.73
CA TYR A 106 2.08 10.46 12.42
C TYR A 106 3.04 9.37 12.91
N TYR A 107 4.31 9.41 12.52
CA TYR A 107 5.25 8.33 12.84
C TYR A 107 5.37 8.09 14.36
N ASP A 108 5.49 9.16 15.14
CA ASP A 108 5.60 9.11 16.61
C ASP A 108 4.27 9.44 17.31
N ALA A 109 3.16 9.53 16.57
CA ALA A 109 1.88 9.93 17.14
C ALA A 109 1.21 8.78 17.92
N ASP A 110 0.40 9.15 18.93
CA ASP A 110 -0.39 8.18 19.69
C ASP A 110 -1.37 7.42 18.78
N SER A 111 -1.17 6.10 18.70
CA SER A 111 -1.92 5.18 17.82
C SER A 111 -3.41 5.02 18.20
N ASN A 112 -3.90 5.69 19.25
CA ASN A 112 -5.29 5.53 19.70
C ASN A 112 -6.29 6.38 18.92
N SER A 113 -5.86 7.45 18.26
CA SER A 113 -6.79 8.29 17.49
C SER A 113 -7.21 7.62 16.17
N ALA A 114 -8.46 7.90 15.75
CA ALA A 114 -8.97 7.41 14.47
C ALA A 114 -8.12 7.90 13.28
N GLU A 115 -7.66 9.14 13.34
CA GLU A 115 -6.83 9.75 12.31
C GLU A 115 -5.49 9.04 12.16
N VAL A 116 -4.79 8.76 13.29
CA VAL A 116 -3.51 8.01 13.25
C VAL A 116 -3.71 6.61 12.72
N LYS A 117 -4.76 5.89 13.15
CA LYS A 117 -5.07 4.54 12.63
C LYS A 117 -5.30 4.54 11.12
N VAL A 118 -6.02 5.54 10.60
CA VAL A 118 -6.26 5.69 9.16
C VAL A 118 -4.97 6.03 8.42
N ALA A 119 -4.18 6.97 8.95
CA ALA A 119 -2.88 7.34 8.37
C ALA A 119 -1.91 6.14 8.34
N GLN A 120 -1.82 5.35 9.42
CA GLN A 120 -1.04 4.12 9.48
C GLN A 120 -1.47 3.11 8.42
N TYR A 121 -2.78 2.93 8.21
CA TYR A 121 -3.28 2.02 7.18
C TYR A 121 -2.92 2.49 5.77
N ILE A 122 -3.04 3.79 5.48
CA ILE A 122 -2.63 4.35 4.19
C ILE A 122 -1.12 4.17 4.00
N ALA A 123 -0.31 4.42 5.04
CA ALA A 123 1.14 4.25 5.00
C ALA A 123 1.56 2.79 4.72
N MET A 124 0.98 1.81 5.42
CA MET A 124 1.25 0.38 5.18
C MET A 124 0.98 -0.02 3.73
N ARG A 125 -0.14 0.43 3.16
CA ARG A 125 -0.48 0.19 1.75
C ARG A 125 0.49 0.90 0.81
N SER A 126 0.87 2.14 1.11
CA SER A 126 1.82 2.92 0.33
C SER A 126 3.21 2.30 0.32
N TYR A 127 3.74 1.87 1.46
CA TYR A 127 5.00 1.12 1.55
C TYR A 127 4.93 -0.18 0.75
N THR A 128 3.82 -0.92 0.85
CA THR A 128 3.65 -2.19 0.11
C THR A 128 3.64 -1.95 -1.40
N ASN A 129 2.93 -0.92 -1.88
CA ASN A 129 2.89 -0.59 -3.30
C ASN A 129 4.23 -0.03 -3.78
N LEU A 130 4.93 0.76 -2.96
CA LEU A 130 6.29 1.22 -3.23
C LEU A 130 7.27 0.04 -3.39
N GLY A 131 7.19 -0.95 -2.50
CA GLY A 131 7.95 -2.19 -2.60
C GLY A 131 7.63 -2.96 -3.90
N ASN A 132 6.37 -3.04 -4.30
CA ASN A 132 5.97 -3.66 -5.57
C ASN A 132 6.51 -2.90 -6.78
N ALA A 133 6.50 -1.57 -6.76
CA ALA A 133 7.07 -0.74 -7.81
C ALA A 133 8.60 -0.92 -7.92
N TYR A 134 9.32 -0.95 -6.79
CA TYR A 134 10.76 -1.24 -6.79
C TYR A 134 11.09 -2.65 -7.24
N ARG A 135 10.26 -3.64 -6.87
CA ARG A 135 10.40 -5.01 -7.38
C ARG A 135 10.26 -5.06 -8.90
N ALA A 136 9.35 -4.29 -9.49
CA ALA A 136 9.19 -4.18 -10.93
C ALA A 136 10.40 -3.55 -11.63
N LEU A 137 11.22 -2.78 -10.90
CA LEU A 137 12.50 -2.21 -11.34
C LEU A 137 13.72 -3.10 -11.03
N ASP A 138 13.50 -4.35 -10.59
CA ASP A 138 14.55 -5.27 -10.12
C ASP A 138 15.39 -4.73 -8.94
N ARG A 139 14.88 -3.70 -8.22
CA ARG A 139 15.51 -3.13 -7.03
C ARG A 139 15.08 -3.89 -5.78
N TYR A 140 15.44 -5.16 -5.70
CA TYR A 140 14.95 -6.10 -4.69
C TYR A 140 15.28 -5.71 -3.25
N ILE A 141 16.46 -5.16 -2.98
CA ILE A 141 16.85 -4.72 -1.62
C ILE A 141 15.90 -3.62 -1.15
N VAL A 142 15.70 -2.58 -1.97
CA VAL A 142 14.79 -1.47 -1.63
C VAL A 142 13.34 -1.95 -1.48
N ALA A 143 12.93 -2.93 -2.29
CA ALA A 143 11.60 -3.53 -2.15
C ALA A 143 11.44 -4.29 -0.82
N ILE A 144 12.48 -5.01 -0.37
CA ILE A 144 12.49 -5.68 0.93
C ILE A 144 12.34 -4.65 2.06
N ASP A 145 13.12 -3.56 2.04
CA ASP A 145 13.06 -2.49 3.04
C ASP A 145 11.63 -1.91 3.10
N CYS A 146 11.03 -1.58 1.96
CA CYS A 146 9.65 -1.06 1.93
C CYS A 146 8.63 -2.05 2.54
N PHE A 147 8.73 -3.35 2.26
CA PHE A 147 7.82 -4.33 2.87
C PHE A 147 8.05 -4.46 4.37
N GLN A 148 9.29 -4.34 4.83
CA GLN A 148 9.63 -4.33 6.25
C GLN A 148 9.08 -3.08 6.94
N ASP A 149 9.19 -1.89 6.32
CA ASP A 149 8.62 -0.66 6.85
C ASP A 149 7.10 -0.76 7.04
N ALA A 150 6.39 -1.37 6.08
CA ALA A 150 4.97 -1.66 6.25
C ALA A 150 4.69 -2.58 7.45
N LEU A 151 5.55 -3.57 7.70
CA LEU A 151 5.44 -4.51 8.81
C LEU A 151 5.88 -3.93 10.16
N LEU A 152 6.70 -2.87 10.18
CA LEU A 152 7.01 -2.13 11.40
C LEU A 152 5.78 -1.38 11.93
N ILE A 153 4.89 -0.90 11.05
CA ILE A 153 3.63 -0.26 11.46
C ILE A 153 2.64 -1.32 11.99
N SER A 154 2.49 -2.43 11.29
CA SER A 154 1.67 -3.57 11.75
C SER A 154 2.26 -4.89 11.26
N ASP A 155 2.74 -5.69 12.22
CA ASP A 155 3.36 -7.00 11.96
C ASP A 155 2.39 -8.03 11.39
N ASP A 156 1.08 -7.70 11.40
CA ASP A 156 0.02 -8.54 10.87
C ASP A 156 -0.51 -8.10 9.49
N PHE A 157 0.13 -7.16 8.82
CA PHE A 157 -0.29 -6.72 7.51
C PHE A 157 0.02 -7.77 6.43
N ALA A 158 -1.02 -8.53 6.07
CA ALA A 158 -0.94 -9.71 5.22
C ALA A 158 -0.29 -9.46 3.87
N MET A 159 -0.60 -8.33 3.21
CA MET A 159 -0.08 -8.00 1.87
C MET A 159 1.44 -7.82 1.88
N ALA A 160 1.98 -7.07 2.85
CA ALA A 160 3.42 -6.87 2.96
C ALA A 160 4.14 -8.19 3.30
N SER A 161 3.62 -8.97 4.27
CA SER A 161 4.19 -10.28 4.63
C SER A 161 4.25 -11.23 3.44
N LEU A 162 3.18 -11.31 2.64
CA LEU A 162 3.13 -12.20 1.48
C LEU A 162 4.11 -11.77 0.39
N ASN A 163 4.14 -10.47 0.06
CA ASN A 163 5.06 -9.94 -0.94
C ASN A 163 6.53 -10.10 -0.52
N LEU A 164 6.82 -9.84 0.76
CA LEU A 164 8.16 -10.03 1.32
C LEU A 164 8.58 -11.50 1.26
N SER A 165 7.72 -12.44 1.68
CA SER A 165 8.02 -13.87 1.64
C SER A 165 8.31 -14.33 0.22
N PHE A 166 7.48 -13.92 -0.75
CA PHE A 166 7.67 -14.27 -2.16
C PHE A 166 9.00 -13.72 -2.71
N LEU A 167 9.33 -12.48 -2.37
CA LEU A 167 10.57 -11.85 -2.82
C LEU A 167 11.80 -12.52 -2.20
N LEU A 168 11.76 -12.83 -0.91
CA LEU A 168 12.85 -13.53 -0.22
C LEU A 168 13.08 -14.93 -0.78
N PHE A 169 12.01 -15.70 -1.05
CA PHE A 169 12.13 -17.01 -1.70
C PHE A 169 12.79 -16.92 -3.07
N ARG A 170 12.41 -15.91 -3.85
CA ARG A 170 12.97 -15.72 -5.19
C ARG A 170 14.41 -15.22 -5.16
N TYR A 171 14.75 -14.40 -4.15
CA TYR A 171 16.06 -13.78 -4.02
C TYR A 171 17.08 -14.68 -3.33
N ALA A 172 16.67 -15.57 -2.43
CA ALA A 172 17.57 -16.47 -1.69
C ALA A 172 18.54 -17.25 -2.60
N PRO A 173 18.11 -17.83 -3.74
CA PRO A 173 19.02 -18.54 -4.63
C PRO A 173 20.08 -17.66 -5.30
N LEU A 174 19.90 -16.35 -5.31
CA LEU A 174 20.81 -15.38 -5.93
C LEU A 174 21.90 -14.90 -4.95
N GLN A 175 21.75 -15.23 -3.66
CA GLN A 175 22.68 -14.82 -2.62
C GLN A 175 23.88 -15.78 -2.50
N ILE A 176 25.00 -15.25 -2.04
CA ILE A 176 26.17 -16.05 -1.67
C ILE A 176 25.75 -17.00 -0.53
N LYS A 177 26.11 -18.29 -0.59
CA LYS A 177 25.75 -19.38 0.34
C LYS A 177 25.68 -19.00 1.83
N ARG A 178 26.46 -18.01 2.26
CA ARG A 178 26.53 -17.52 3.63
C ARG A 178 25.22 -16.93 4.15
N TYR A 179 24.37 -16.37 3.26
CA TYR A 179 23.13 -15.68 3.63
C TYR A 179 21.87 -16.46 3.21
N GLU A 180 22.01 -17.51 2.42
CA GLU A 180 20.88 -18.30 1.90
C GLU A 180 19.96 -18.81 3.01
N GLN A 181 20.53 -19.36 4.07
CA GLN A 181 19.74 -19.89 5.19
C GLN A 181 18.91 -18.80 5.89
N SER A 182 19.47 -17.61 6.08
CA SER A 182 18.78 -16.51 6.72
C SER A 182 17.57 -16.05 5.90
N TYR A 183 17.74 -15.87 4.59
CA TYR A 183 16.63 -15.49 3.70
C TYR A 183 15.56 -16.57 3.63
N TYR A 184 15.95 -17.83 3.55
CA TYR A 184 15.02 -18.97 3.57
C TYR A 184 14.20 -19.01 4.86
N HIS A 185 14.83 -18.86 6.01
CA HIS A 185 14.15 -18.84 7.29
C HIS A 185 13.16 -17.68 7.40
N HIS A 186 13.53 -16.48 6.95
CA HIS A 186 12.62 -15.34 6.95
C HIS A 186 11.44 -15.57 5.99
N ALA A 187 11.69 -16.06 4.77
CA ALA A 187 10.62 -16.38 3.82
C ALA A 187 9.65 -17.44 4.37
N CYS A 188 10.18 -18.52 4.98
CA CYS A 188 9.35 -19.54 5.63
C CYS A 188 8.55 -18.97 6.80
N TYR A 189 9.16 -18.10 7.62
CA TYR A 189 8.47 -17.45 8.73
C TYR A 189 7.28 -16.61 8.25
N TYR A 190 7.48 -15.74 7.26
CA TYR A 190 6.41 -14.90 6.72
C TYR A 190 5.33 -15.73 6.04
N TYR A 191 5.71 -16.75 5.27
CA TYR A 191 4.75 -17.66 4.63
C TYR A 191 3.93 -18.41 5.66
N TYR A 192 4.57 -18.99 6.69
CA TYR A 192 3.89 -19.72 7.76
C TYR A 192 2.94 -18.81 8.53
N LYS A 193 3.38 -17.61 8.90
CA LYS A 193 2.55 -16.61 9.60
C LYS A 193 1.28 -16.27 8.81
N GLN A 194 1.34 -16.22 7.48
CA GLN A 194 0.17 -15.98 6.62
C GLN A 194 -0.75 -17.20 6.52
N THR A 195 -0.20 -18.40 6.35
CA THR A 195 -1.02 -19.62 6.24
C THR A 195 -1.78 -19.93 7.52
N GLU A 196 -1.19 -19.70 8.69
CA GLU A 196 -1.87 -19.83 9.99
C GLU A 196 -3.02 -18.83 10.11
N ARG A 197 -2.82 -17.59 9.70
CA ARG A 197 -3.87 -16.56 9.70
C ARG A 197 -5.02 -16.86 8.75
N CYS A 198 -4.72 -17.37 7.56
CA CYS A 198 -5.75 -17.80 6.62
C CYS A 198 -6.59 -18.95 7.18
N LYS A 199 -6.00 -19.87 7.94
CA LYS A 199 -6.75 -20.97 8.60
C LYS A 199 -7.71 -20.45 9.68
N ILE A 200 -7.26 -19.47 10.50
CA ILE A 200 -8.07 -18.87 11.56
C ILE A 200 -9.29 -18.11 11.00
N ASN A 201 -9.21 -17.63 9.77
CA ASN A 201 -10.29 -16.89 9.13
C ASN A 201 -11.30 -17.79 8.39
N LEU A 202 -11.06 -19.10 8.30
CA LEU A 202 -11.94 -20.09 7.65
C LEU A 202 -12.73 -20.94 8.66
N GLU A 203 -12.42 -20.85 9.95
CA GLU A 203 -13.18 -21.39 11.08
C GLU A 203 -14.07 -20.31 11.72
#